data_e8aabcbb69429e37bc936f7109ab8c50
#
_entry.id   e8aabcbb69429e37bc936f7109ab8c50
#
_cell.length_a   1.000
_cell.length_b   1.000
_cell.length_c   1.000
_cell.angle_alpha   90.00
_cell.angle_beta   90.00
_cell.angle_gamma   90.00
#
_symmetry.space_group_name_H-M   'P 1'
#
loop_
_entity.id
_entity.type
_entity.pdbx_description
1 polymer ?
#
loop_
_entity_poly.entity_id
_entity_poly.type
_entity_poly.pdbx_seq_one_letter_code
_entity_poly.pdbx_strand_id
1 'polypeptide(L)'
;MTLLWLALGLALITAIARGFWLYRASLTWPTADGVITRLDVARQHDPGAHGAHHFRATFTYDFRDPVGHRVSGTWYKNFSSEANAREFAERELPVGKKVVVRYSPGNPTLNDLELDSWTYAGDRPTSLSI
;
A
#
# COMPACT_ATOMS: atom_id res chain seq x y z
N MET A 1 -4.31 -38.58 -27.82
CA MET A 1 -5.33 -37.65 -27.35
C MET A 1 -5.36 -37.56 -25.84
N THR A 2 -5.33 -38.64 -25.12
CA THR A 2 -5.31 -38.65 -23.65
C THR A 2 -4.09 -37.92 -23.04
N LEU A 3 -2.93 -38.02 -23.67
CA LEU A 3 -1.71 -37.32 -23.20
C LEU A 3 -1.82 -35.80 -23.31
N LEU A 4 -2.49 -35.28 -24.34
CA LEU A 4 -2.69 -33.84 -24.48
C LEU A 4 -3.58 -33.27 -23.40
N TRP A 5 -4.63 -33.97 -23.02
CA TRP A 5 -5.53 -33.55 -21.95
C TRP A 5 -4.84 -33.59 -20.59
N LEU A 6 -4.00 -34.59 -20.33
CA LEU A 6 -3.22 -34.69 -19.12
C LEU A 6 -2.20 -33.54 -19.02
N ALA A 7 -1.55 -33.20 -20.14
CA ALA A 7 -0.61 -32.08 -20.18
C ALA A 7 -1.30 -30.73 -19.91
N LEU A 8 -2.47 -30.50 -20.49
CA LEU A 8 -3.26 -29.31 -20.27
C LEU A 8 -3.72 -29.19 -18.80
N GLY A 9 -4.21 -30.30 -18.25
CA GLY A 9 -4.64 -30.36 -16.85
C GLY A 9 -3.49 -30.07 -15.89
N LEU A 10 -2.32 -30.63 -16.14
CA LEU A 10 -1.13 -30.39 -15.32
C LEU A 10 -0.65 -28.95 -15.39
N ALA A 11 -0.65 -28.36 -16.61
CA ALA A 11 -0.28 -26.96 -16.79
C ALA A 11 -1.23 -26.02 -16.05
N LEU A 12 -2.53 -26.30 -16.09
CA LEU A 12 -3.54 -25.50 -15.40
C LEU A 12 -3.37 -25.59 -13.87
N ILE A 13 -3.19 -26.78 -13.35
CA ILE A 13 -2.96 -27.00 -11.91
C ILE A 13 -1.70 -26.26 -11.45
N THR A 14 -0.63 -26.33 -12.23
CA THR A 14 0.62 -25.63 -11.91
C THR A 14 0.44 -24.12 -11.88
N ALA A 15 -0.28 -23.56 -12.84
CA ALA A 15 -0.57 -22.13 -12.89
C ALA A 15 -1.40 -21.68 -11.69
N ILE A 16 -2.42 -22.42 -11.31
CA ILE A 16 -3.27 -22.11 -10.16
C ILE A 16 -2.47 -22.21 -8.86
N ALA A 17 -1.68 -23.25 -8.71
CA ALA A 17 -0.84 -23.45 -7.52
C ALA A 17 0.18 -22.32 -7.37
N ARG A 18 0.80 -21.90 -8.47
CA ARG A 18 1.76 -20.79 -8.45
C ARG A 18 1.11 -19.46 -8.08
N GLY A 19 -0.05 -19.17 -8.65
CA GLY A 19 -0.80 -17.96 -8.30
C GLY A 19 -1.22 -17.93 -6.85
N PHE A 20 -1.72 -19.06 -6.33
CA PHE A 20 -2.10 -19.19 -4.94
C PHE A 20 -0.89 -19.05 -4.00
N TRP A 21 0.23 -19.66 -4.37
CA TRP A 21 1.46 -19.57 -3.59
C TRP A 21 1.98 -18.13 -3.51
N LEU A 22 1.98 -17.40 -4.64
CA LEU A 22 2.38 -16.00 -4.67
C LEU A 22 1.46 -15.13 -3.82
N TYR A 23 0.17 -15.38 -3.87
CA TYR A 23 -0.81 -14.69 -3.03
C TYR A 23 -0.52 -14.91 -1.54
N ARG A 24 -0.32 -16.17 -1.15
CA ARG A 24 0.02 -16.48 0.25
C ARG A 24 1.36 -15.91 0.67
N ALA A 25 2.33 -15.90 -0.23
CA ALA A 25 3.64 -15.32 0.05
C ALA A 25 3.53 -13.83 0.37
N SER A 26 2.69 -13.08 -0.35
CA SER A 26 2.48 -11.66 -0.06
C SER A 26 1.85 -11.42 1.31
N LEU A 27 1.00 -12.33 1.79
CA LEU A 27 0.41 -12.24 3.13
C LEU A 27 1.42 -12.52 4.24
N THR A 28 2.49 -13.22 3.92
CA THR A 28 3.54 -13.61 4.89
C THR A 28 4.83 -12.83 4.71
N TRP A 29 4.80 -11.74 3.97
CA TRP A 29 5.99 -10.90 3.80
C TRP A 29 6.48 -10.41 5.17
N PRO A 30 7.80 -10.39 5.36
CA PRO A 30 8.37 -9.85 6.59
C PRO A 30 8.07 -8.38 6.74
N THR A 31 8.14 -7.91 7.98
CA THR A 31 7.94 -6.51 8.32
C THR A 31 9.24 -5.90 8.82
N ALA A 32 9.36 -4.60 8.65
CA ALA A 32 10.46 -3.81 9.17
C ALA A 32 9.92 -2.52 9.77
N ASP A 33 10.66 -1.97 10.72
CA ASP A 33 10.34 -0.67 11.28
C ASP A 33 10.75 0.42 10.30
N GLY A 34 9.82 1.33 10.03
CA GLY A 34 10.05 2.47 9.17
C GLY A 34 9.64 3.77 9.85
N VAL A 35 9.89 4.86 9.15
CA VAL A 35 9.58 6.21 9.63
C VAL A 35 9.02 7.03 8.47
N ILE A 36 7.96 7.77 8.71
CA ILE A 36 7.44 8.75 7.75
C ILE A 36 8.43 9.90 7.65
N THR A 37 8.96 10.15 6.45
CA THR A 37 9.97 11.17 6.23
C THR A 37 9.44 12.39 5.51
N ARG A 38 8.35 12.24 4.75
CA ARG A 38 7.82 13.33 3.92
C ARG A 38 6.33 13.19 3.71
N LEU A 39 5.65 14.33 3.67
CA LEU A 39 4.25 14.45 3.28
C LEU A 39 4.15 15.43 2.12
N ASP A 40 3.47 15.01 1.07
CA ASP A 40 3.06 15.87 -0.04
C ASP A 40 1.55 15.83 -0.18
N VAL A 41 0.92 17.01 -0.22
CA VAL A 41 -0.50 17.14 -0.54
C VAL A 41 -0.62 17.87 -1.86
N ALA A 42 -1.14 17.21 -2.87
CA ALA A 42 -1.26 17.76 -4.21
C ALA A 42 -2.70 17.70 -4.69
N ARG A 43 -3.14 18.79 -5.32
CA ARG A 43 -4.43 18.84 -5.99
C ARG A 43 -4.37 18.02 -7.26
N GLN A 44 -5.31 17.10 -7.41
CA GLN A 44 -5.44 16.27 -8.58
C GLN A 44 -6.71 16.66 -9.34
N HIS A 45 -6.61 16.75 -10.66
CA HIS A 45 -7.75 16.96 -11.52
C HIS A 45 -8.15 15.65 -12.16
N ASP A 46 -9.41 15.27 -12.01
CA ASP A 46 -9.96 14.10 -12.67
C ASP A 46 -10.84 14.55 -13.84
N PRO A 47 -10.34 14.44 -15.08
CA PRO A 47 -11.09 14.87 -16.26
C PRO A 47 -12.34 14.04 -16.52
N GLY A 48 -12.41 12.84 -15.99
CA GLY A 48 -13.58 11.97 -16.13
C GLY A 48 -14.72 12.29 -15.18
N ALA A 49 -14.54 13.16 -14.21
CA ALA A 49 -15.48 13.43 -13.13
C ALA A 49 -16.07 14.86 -13.18
N HIS A 50 -16.37 15.37 -14.37
CA HIS A 50 -16.99 16.68 -14.57
C HIS A 50 -16.22 17.85 -13.92
N GLY A 51 -14.90 17.78 -13.97
CA GLY A 51 -14.06 18.83 -13.37
C GLY A 51 -13.92 18.73 -11.86
N ALA A 52 -14.37 17.65 -11.24
CA ALA A 52 -14.16 17.43 -9.83
C ALA A 52 -12.66 17.36 -9.51
N HIS A 53 -12.28 17.95 -8.39
CA HIS A 53 -10.92 17.90 -7.89
C HIS A 53 -10.87 17.07 -6.63
N HIS A 54 -9.77 16.36 -6.47
CA HIS A 54 -9.46 15.70 -5.21
C HIS A 54 -8.02 16.05 -4.82
N PHE A 55 -7.70 15.82 -3.57
CA PHE A 55 -6.38 16.09 -3.04
C PHE A 55 -5.75 14.76 -2.65
N ARG A 56 -4.55 14.53 -3.16
CA ARG A 56 -3.79 13.32 -2.84
C ARG A 56 -2.73 13.65 -1.81
N ALA A 57 -2.83 13.00 -0.66
CA ALA A 57 -1.77 13.01 0.32
C ALA A 57 -0.84 11.83 0.04
N THR A 58 0.41 12.12 -0.26
CA THR A 58 1.45 11.12 -0.51
C THR A 58 2.43 11.13 0.65
N PHE A 59 2.60 9.98 1.27
CA PHE A 59 3.50 9.79 2.40
C PHE A 59 4.71 9.02 1.92
N THR A 60 5.88 9.56 2.13
CA THR A 60 7.14 8.86 1.89
C THR A 60 7.66 8.33 3.22
N TYR A 61 8.09 7.08 3.22
CA TYR A 61 8.65 6.44 4.40
C TYR A 61 9.95 5.74 4.03
N ASP A 62 10.83 5.62 5.01
CA ASP A 62 12.09 4.90 4.89
C ASP A 62 12.10 3.74 5.87
N PHE A 63 12.69 2.64 5.45
CA PHE A 63 12.97 1.48 6.28
C PHE A 63 14.30 0.85 5.87
N ARG A 64 14.82 -0.05 6.69
CA ARG A 64 16.02 -0.80 6.38
C ARG A 64 15.67 -2.24 6.07
N ASP A 65 16.28 -2.76 5.00
CA ASP A 65 16.17 -4.18 4.67
C ASP A 65 17.02 -5.03 5.64
N PRO A 66 16.95 -6.37 5.58
CA PRO A 66 17.73 -7.22 6.48
C PRO A 66 19.24 -7.05 6.35
N VAL A 67 19.71 -6.55 5.22
CA VAL A 67 21.13 -6.29 4.98
C VAL A 67 21.56 -4.92 5.54
N GLY A 68 20.60 -4.08 5.91
CA GLY A 68 20.85 -2.74 6.44
C GLY A 68 20.80 -1.63 5.41
N HIS A 69 20.40 -1.92 4.18
CA HIS A 69 20.24 -0.89 3.15
C HIS A 69 18.96 -0.09 3.41
N ARG A 70 19.05 1.22 3.22
CA ARG A 70 17.92 2.10 3.32
C ARG A 70 17.06 1.98 2.07
N VAL A 71 15.77 1.73 2.27
CA VAL A 71 14.78 1.61 1.19
C VAL A 71 13.68 2.62 1.47
N SER A 72 13.26 3.34 0.42
CA SER A 72 12.15 4.29 0.50
C SER A 72 10.92 3.73 -0.20
N GLY A 73 9.75 3.98 0.37
CA GLY A 73 8.48 3.64 -0.24
C GLY A 73 7.51 4.80 -0.13
N THR A 74 6.40 4.68 -0.84
CA THR A 74 5.34 5.69 -0.81
C THR A 74 3.98 5.03 -0.61
N TRP A 75 3.11 5.73 0.09
CA TRP A 75 1.72 5.37 0.25
C TRP A 75 0.88 6.62 0.08
N TYR A 76 -0.25 6.53 -0.59
CA TYR A 76 -1.09 7.68 -0.82
C TYR A 76 -2.56 7.39 -0.51
N LYS A 77 -3.29 8.47 -0.24
CA LYS A 77 -4.73 8.44 -0.06
C LYS A 77 -5.33 9.71 -0.65
N ASN A 78 -6.49 9.57 -1.27
CA ASN A 78 -7.23 10.69 -1.86
C ASN A 78 -8.27 11.23 -0.88
N PHE A 79 -8.44 12.55 -0.90
CA PHE A 79 -9.37 13.27 -0.04
C PHE A 79 -10.17 14.26 -0.85
N SER A 80 -11.33 14.64 -0.33
CA SER A 80 -12.21 15.61 -0.97
C SER A 80 -11.73 17.05 -0.80
N SER A 81 -10.91 17.33 0.21
CA SER A 81 -10.37 18.66 0.49
C SER A 81 -8.95 18.58 1.02
N GLU A 82 -8.20 19.68 0.82
CA GLU A 82 -6.86 19.80 1.38
C GLU A 82 -6.86 19.76 2.90
N ALA A 83 -7.85 20.40 3.53
CA ALA A 83 -7.97 20.41 4.97
C ALA A 83 -8.13 18.99 5.53
N ASN A 84 -8.96 18.16 4.88
CA ASN A 84 -9.15 16.77 5.30
C ASN A 84 -7.86 15.95 5.12
N ALA A 85 -7.13 16.18 4.02
CA ALA A 85 -5.87 15.50 3.77
C ALA A 85 -4.83 15.83 4.85
N ARG A 86 -4.70 17.10 5.21
CA ARG A 86 -3.75 17.54 6.23
C ARG A 86 -4.15 17.08 7.62
N GLU A 87 -5.43 17.12 7.95
CA GLU A 87 -5.94 16.62 9.22
C GLU A 87 -5.64 15.13 9.39
N PHE A 88 -5.90 14.34 8.36
CA PHE A 88 -5.57 12.92 8.38
C PHE A 88 -4.07 12.70 8.60
N ALA A 89 -3.24 13.44 7.87
CA ALA A 89 -1.79 13.32 7.97
C ALA A 89 -1.28 13.62 9.37
N GLU A 90 -1.76 14.69 9.98
CA GLU A 90 -1.35 15.08 11.33
C GLU A 90 -1.82 14.09 12.39
N ARG A 91 -3.00 13.50 12.19
CA ARG A 91 -3.58 12.56 13.15
C ARG A 91 -3.00 11.16 13.01
N GLU A 92 -2.86 10.65 11.79
CA GLU A 92 -2.55 9.25 11.54
C GLU A 92 -1.11 8.99 11.14
N LEU A 93 -0.54 9.84 10.30
CA LEU A 93 0.78 9.62 9.70
C LEU A 93 1.64 10.89 9.69
N PRO A 94 1.86 11.53 10.83
CA PRO A 94 2.73 12.71 10.85
C PRO A 94 4.17 12.34 10.49
N VAL A 95 4.90 13.30 9.93
CA VAL A 95 6.34 13.14 9.67
C VAL A 95 7.05 12.81 10.98
N GLY A 96 7.90 11.80 10.95
CA GLY A 96 8.58 11.28 12.12
C GLY A 96 7.87 10.14 12.83
N LYS A 97 6.63 9.81 12.42
CA LYS A 97 5.92 8.68 13.00
C LYS A 97 6.58 7.37 12.62
N LYS A 98 6.73 6.48 13.59
CA LYS A 98 7.17 5.11 13.36
C LYS A 98 6.04 4.31 12.77
N VAL A 99 6.34 3.57 11.72
CA VAL A 99 5.38 2.74 10.98
C VAL A 99 5.96 1.35 10.78
N VAL A 100 5.10 0.42 10.46
CA VAL A 100 5.50 -0.94 10.10
C VAL A 100 5.39 -1.09 8.59
N VAL A 101 6.46 -1.53 7.96
CA VAL A 101 6.54 -1.70 6.51
C VAL A 101 6.61 -3.20 6.21
N ARG A 102 5.75 -3.64 5.31
CA ARG A 102 5.76 -5.00 4.80
C ARG A 102 6.47 -4.99 3.44
N TYR A 103 7.44 -5.86 3.25
CA TYR A 103 8.24 -5.85 2.03
C TYR A 103 8.47 -7.26 1.49
N SER A 104 8.72 -7.35 0.19
CA SER A 104 9.11 -8.60 -0.45
C SER A 104 10.56 -8.94 -0.11
N PRO A 105 10.85 -10.13 0.44
CA PRO A 105 12.22 -10.48 0.81
C PRO A 105 13.18 -10.58 -0.38
N GLY A 106 12.64 -10.93 -1.57
CA GLY A 106 13.44 -11.01 -2.78
C GLY A 106 13.64 -9.68 -3.48
N ASN A 107 12.78 -8.70 -3.21
CA ASN A 107 12.85 -7.37 -3.81
C ASN A 107 12.22 -6.35 -2.86
N PRO A 108 13.00 -5.77 -1.93
CA PRO A 108 12.47 -4.82 -0.95
C PRO A 108 11.86 -3.54 -1.52
N THR A 109 12.11 -3.25 -2.81
CA THR A 109 11.43 -2.13 -3.48
C THR A 109 9.93 -2.37 -3.63
N LEU A 110 9.50 -3.63 -3.57
CA LEU A 110 8.09 -4.00 -3.45
C LEU A 110 7.73 -4.02 -1.97
N ASN A 111 7.09 -2.96 -1.53
CA ASN A 111 6.74 -2.75 -0.13
C ASN A 111 5.42 -2.01 -0.01
N ASP A 112 4.83 -2.08 1.19
CA ASP A 112 3.62 -1.37 1.52
C ASP A 112 3.60 -1.10 3.02
N LEU A 113 2.86 -0.07 3.43
CA LEU A 113 2.62 0.19 4.85
C LEU A 113 1.63 -0.82 5.40
N GLU A 114 1.95 -1.38 6.56
CA GLU A 114 0.99 -2.14 7.34
C GLU A 114 0.19 -1.17 8.18
N LEU A 115 -1.04 -0.91 7.75
CA LEU A 115 -1.95 0.01 8.41
C LEU A 115 -3.14 -0.77 8.98
N ASP A 116 -3.68 -0.27 10.07
CA ASP A 116 -4.91 -0.84 10.60
C ASP A 116 -6.11 -0.51 9.70
N SER A 117 -7.23 -1.16 9.94
CA SER A 117 -8.44 -0.94 9.15
C SER A 117 -8.99 0.48 9.26
N TRP A 118 -8.73 1.16 10.36
CA TRP A 118 -9.12 2.54 10.57
C TRP A 118 -8.36 3.48 9.65
N THR A 119 -7.08 3.24 9.45
CA THR A 119 -6.26 4.08 8.59
C THR A 119 -6.68 3.95 7.13
N TYR A 120 -7.01 2.75 6.67
CA TYR A 120 -7.53 2.55 5.32
C TYR A 120 -8.89 3.19 5.09
N ALA A 121 -9.73 3.18 6.11
CA ALA A 121 -11.05 3.81 6.07
C ALA A 121 -11.03 5.25 6.63
N GLY A 122 -9.88 5.91 6.62
CA GLY A 122 -9.54 7.05 7.44
C GLY A 122 -10.43 8.28 7.31
N ASP A 123 -11.09 8.47 6.19
CA ASP A 123 -12.06 9.55 6.03
C ASP A 123 -13.46 9.17 6.58
N ARG A 124 -13.73 7.88 6.73
CA ARG A 124 -15.00 7.40 7.28
C ARG A 124 -15.17 7.64 8.78
N PRO A 125 -14.16 7.42 9.62
CA PRO A 125 -14.34 7.67 11.05
C PRO A 125 -14.82 9.08 11.35
N THR A 126 -14.44 10.03 10.55
CA THR A 126 -14.89 11.41 10.69
C THR A 126 -16.38 11.52 10.49
N SER A 127 -16.94 10.77 9.55
CA SER A 127 -18.39 10.74 9.32
C SER A 127 -19.14 9.86 10.32
N LEU A 128 -18.48 8.86 10.87
CA LEU A 128 -19.06 7.93 11.84
C LEU A 128 -18.98 8.42 13.28
N SER A 129 -18.04 9.28 13.55
CA SER A 129 -17.86 9.85 14.89
C SER A 129 -18.92 10.87 15.25
N ILE A 130 -19.81 11.10 14.36
CA ILE A 130 -21.01 11.92 14.57
C ILE A 130 -22.12 11.10 15.26
#